data_778aba5126632ffebc1f02fab42db512
#
_entry.id   778aba5126632ffebc1f02fab42db512
#
_cell.length_a   1.000
_cell.length_b   1.000
_cell.length_c   1.000
_cell.angle_alpha   90.00
_cell.angle_beta   90.00
_cell.angle_gamma   90.00
#
_symmetry.space_group_name_H-M   'P 1'
#
loop_
_entity.id
_entity.type
_entity.pdbx_description
1 polymer ?
#
loop_
_entity_poly.entity_id
_entity_poly.type
_entity_poly.pdbx_seq_one_letter_code
_entity_poly.pdbx_strand_id
1 'polypeptide(L)'
;MSGACVTNHEPAQRTKKPDWLRVKLPIGESYKNVRNLVDTHKLHTICESGNCPNMGECWGAGTATFMILGNICTRSCGFCAVATGRPEAVDWDEPQRVAEAIYLMKVKHAVITSVDRDELKDGGSIIWYNTIKAVKALNSGTTLETLIPDFKGQKENIQRIIEAAPEVVSHNVETVERMTKQVRIQAKYWRSMEVLKHLKENGMRTKSGIMLGLGETKEEVLQTMGDLRSNGVDVITLGQYLQPSNRHLPVLRFVHPDEFAEYTEAGYDMGFDYVESGPLVRSSYHSERHVFEGTGKKEWLKKKEKMVS
;
A
#
# COMPACT_ATOMS: atom_id res chain seq x y z
N MET A 1 -37.71 -19.68 21.40
CA MET A 1 -36.51 -20.52 21.68
C MET A 1 -35.45 -20.15 20.66
N SER A 2 -34.52 -19.31 21.09
CA SER A 2 -33.47 -18.75 20.23
C SER A 2 -32.21 -19.60 20.38
N GLY A 3 -31.86 -20.32 19.32
CA GLY A 3 -30.61 -21.08 19.24
C GLY A 3 -29.52 -20.19 18.71
N ALA A 4 -28.69 -19.65 19.59
CA ALA A 4 -27.44 -18.98 19.20
C ALA A 4 -26.42 -20.04 18.78
N CYS A 5 -26.06 -20.07 17.51
CA CYS A 5 -24.98 -20.91 17.00
C CYS A 5 -23.64 -20.28 17.43
N VAL A 6 -23.10 -20.74 18.55
CA VAL A 6 -21.75 -20.38 19.00
C VAL A 6 -20.78 -21.25 18.20
N THR A 7 -20.18 -20.73 17.17
CA THR A 7 -19.02 -21.34 16.51
C THR A 7 -17.82 -21.20 17.43
N ASN A 8 -17.45 -22.26 18.12
CA ASN A 8 -16.20 -22.38 18.86
C ASN A 8 -15.05 -22.34 17.86
N HIS A 9 -14.45 -21.15 17.65
CA HIS A 9 -13.14 -21.07 17.05
C HIS A 9 -12.11 -21.42 18.14
N GLU A 10 -11.51 -22.60 18.02
CA GLU A 10 -10.29 -22.89 18.76
C GLU A 10 -9.27 -21.76 18.49
N PRO A 11 -8.55 -21.27 19.52
CA PRO A 11 -7.54 -20.26 19.34
C PRO A 11 -6.46 -20.82 18.43
N ALA A 12 -6.30 -20.23 17.23
CA ALA A 12 -5.26 -20.62 16.30
C ALA A 12 -3.89 -20.59 17.03
N GLN A 13 -3.20 -21.71 17.08
CA GLN A 13 -1.87 -21.80 17.64
C GLN A 13 -1.00 -20.73 16.96
N ARG A 14 -0.39 -19.84 17.77
CA ARG A 14 0.58 -18.86 17.26
C ARG A 14 1.75 -19.61 16.63
N THR A 15 1.75 -19.73 15.32
CA THR A 15 2.89 -20.26 14.60
C THR A 15 4.06 -19.29 14.77
N LYS A 16 5.22 -19.82 15.23
CA LYS A 16 6.43 -19.03 15.39
C LYS A 16 6.81 -18.42 14.06
N LYS A 17 7.04 -17.09 14.03
CA LYS A 17 7.51 -16.43 12.81
C LYS A 17 8.81 -17.08 12.34
N PRO A 18 8.91 -17.48 11.06
CA PRO A 18 10.13 -18.03 10.49
C PRO A 18 11.25 -16.98 10.41
N ASP A 19 12.49 -17.45 10.25
CA ASP A 19 13.68 -16.60 10.32
C ASP A 19 13.72 -15.54 9.20
N TRP A 20 13.17 -15.83 8.02
CA TRP A 20 13.11 -14.87 6.90
C TRP A 20 12.15 -13.69 7.12
N LEU A 21 11.35 -13.70 8.20
CA LEU A 21 10.50 -12.57 8.62
C LEU A 21 11.12 -11.75 9.77
N ARG A 22 12.37 -11.97 10.11
CA ARG A 22 13.06 -11.15 11.10
C ARG A 22 13.51 -9.84 10.49
N VAL A 23 13.26 -8.74 11.18
CA VAL A 23 13.66 -7.38 10.82
C VAL A 23 14.64 -6.83 11.83
N LYS A 24 15.52 -5.94 11.37
CA LYS A 24 16.41 -5.18 12.27
C LYS A 24 15.62 -4.11 13.00
N LEU A 25 15.98 -3.87 14.26
CA LEU A 25 15.38 -2.76 15.02
C LEU A 25 15.72 -1.41 14.38
N PRO A 26 14.79 -0.44 14.40
CA PRO A 26 15.03 0.89 13.87
C PRO A 26 16.02 1.64 14.77
N ILE A 27 17.23 1.88 14.24
CA ILE A 27 18.32 2.58 14.93
C ILE A 27 19.01 3.55 13.97
N GLY A 28 19.60 4.63 14.50
CA GLY A 28 20.41 5.58 13.74
C GLY A 28 19.90 7.03 13.80
N GLU A 29 20.77 7.97 13.42
CA GLU A 29 20.44 9.40 13.42
C GLU A 29 19.36 9.77 12.41
N SER A 30 19.41 9.21 11.19
CA SER A 30 18.40 9.45 10.17
C SER A 30 17.01 9.06 10.64
N TYR A 31 16.87 7.91 11.31
CA TYR A 31 15.60 7.49 11.93
C TYR A 31 15.09 8.52 12.96
N LYS A 32 15.98 8.99 13.85
CA LYS A 32 15.62 10.00 14.87
C LYS A 32 15.18 11.31 14.24
N ASN A 33 15.87 11.75 13.19
CA ASN A 33 15.55 12.99 12.48
C ASN A 33 14.18 12.91 11.82
N VAL A 34 13.86 11.81 11.12
CA VAL A 34 12.54 11.59 10.51
C VAL A 34 11.46 11.58 11.59
N ARG A 35 11.68 10.89 12.71
CA ARG A 35 10.74 10.86 13.82
C ARG A 35 10.46 12.24 14.39
N ASN A 36 11.50 13.02 14.66
CA ASN A 36 11.36 14.39 15.18
C ASN A 36 10.56 15.29 14.21
N LEU A 37 10.78 15.16 12.90
CA LEU A 37 10.02 15.92 11.90
C LEU A 37 8.54 15.52 11.88
N VAL A 38 8.24 14.21 11.92
CA VAL A 38 6.86 13.69 11.98
C VAL A 38 6.14 14.25 13.22
N ASP A 39 6.79 14.20 14.39
CA ASP A 39 6.22 14.69 15.65
C ASP A 39 6.03 16.21 15.64
N THR A 40 7.04 16.97 15.16
CA THR A 40 7.02 18.44 15.14
C THR A 40 5.93 18.99 14.23
N HIS A 41 5.73 18.36 13.06
CA HIS A 41 4.73 18.78 12.09
C HIS A 41 3.35 18.13 12.30
N LYS A 42 3.16 17.39 13.41
CA LYS A 42 1.90 16.69 13.75
C LYS A 42 1.36 15.85 12.58
N LEU A 43 2.27 15.11 11.94
CA LEU A 43 1.93 14.26 10.80
C LEU A 43 1.58 12.85 11.25
N HIS A 44 0.78 12.19 10.43
CA HIS A 44 0.50 10.76 10.58
C HIS A 44 1.30 9.98 9.56
N THR A 45 1.88 8.84 9.98
CA THR A 45 2.56 7.91 9.07
C THR A 45 1.94 6.53 9.18
N ILE A 46 1.74 5.88 8.04
CA ILE A 46 1.30 4.49 8.02
C ILE A 46 2.41 3.56 8.54
N CYS A 47 3.65 4.02 8.53
CA CYS A 47 4.78 3.29 9.09
C CYS A 47 4.59 3.03 10.59
N GLU A 48 4.10 4.02 11.34
CA GLU A 48 3.79 3.90 12.77
C GLU A 48 2.42 3.24 12.99
N SER A 49 1.36 3.80 12.40
CA SER A 49 -0.01 3.31 12.57
C SER A 49 -0.19 1.86 12.12
N GLY A 50 0.54 1.44 11.08
CA GLY A 50 0.52 0.09 10.52
C GLY A 50 1.55 -0.87 11.13
N ASN A 51 2.36 -0.46 12.12
CA ASN A 51 3.46 -1.26 12.68
C ASN A 51 4.37 -1.86 11.58
N CYS A 52 4.80 -1.02 10.63
CA CYS A 52 5.54 -1.48 9.45
C CYS A 52 6.88 -2.11 9.83
N PRO A 53 7.19 -3.35 9.40
CA PRO A 53 8.46 -4.01 9.70
C PRO A 53 9.67 -3.30 9.09
N ASN A 54 9.48 -2.53 8.01
CA ASN A 54 10.55 -1.86 7.27
C ASN A 54 10.80 -0.42 7.75
N MET A 55 10.09 0.06 8.80
CA MET A 55 10.18 1.45 9.27
C MET A 55 11.62 1.87 9.55
N GLY A 56 12.41 1.00 10.20
CA GLY A 56 13.82 1.29 10.51
C GLY A 56 14.69 1.46 9.26
N GLU A 57 14.47 0.67 8.24
CA GLU A 57 15.20 0.74 6.98
C GLU A 57 14.77 1.98 6.17
N CYS A 58 13.46 2.17 5.97
CA CYS A 58 12.92 3.29 5.19
C CYS A 58 13.27 4.65 5.82
N TRP A 59 13.07 4.80 7.13
CA TRP A 59 13.39 6.05 7.82
C TRP A 59 14.91 6.27 7.92
N GLY A 60 15.69 5.19 8.01
CA GLY A 60 17.15 5.24 7.90
C GLY A 60 17.63 5.72 6.52
N ALA A 61 16.87 5.41 5.47
CA ALA A 61 17.11 5.87 4.10
C ALA A 61 16.49 7.27 3.82
N GLY A 62 15.84 7.90 4.79
CA GLY A 62 15.18 9.21 4.65
C GLY A 62 13.84 9.15 3.90
N THR A 63 13.15 8.00 3.90
CA THR A 63 11.83 7.83 3.26
C THR A 63 10.76 7.50 4.29
N ALA A 64 9.58 8.10 4.16
CA ALA A 64 8.41 7.79 4.98
C ALA A 64 7.14 7.80 4.13
N THR A 65 6.14 7.02 4.54
CA THR A 65 4.82 7.05 3.91
C THR A 65 3.88 7.87 4.78
N PHE A 66 3.49 9.04 4.28
CA PHE A 66 2.60 9.95 4.97
C PHE A 66 1.15 9.48 4.81
N MET A 67 0.38 9.60 5.90
CA MET A 67 -1.04 9.30 5.91
C MET A 67 -1.83 10.59 6.14
N ILE A 68 -2.67 10.97 5.18
CA ILE A 68 -3.50 12.18 5.23
C ILE A 68 -4.95 11.86 5.59
N LEU A 69 -5.74 12.92 5.82
CA LEU A 69 -7.14 12.88 6.24
C LEU A 69 -7.34 12.36 7.67
N GLY A 70 -6.28 12.47 8.50
CA GLY A 70 -6.27 12.07 9.90
C GLY A 70 -5.86 10.62 10.12
N ASN A 71 -6.20 10.07 11.28
CA ASN A 71 -5.76 8.74 11.76
C ASN A 71 -6.93 7.80 12.12
N ILE A 72 -8.18 8.18 11.83
CA ILE A 72 -9.38 7.37 12.04
C ILE A 72 -10.03 7.09 10.70
N CYS A 73 -10.17 5.80 10.36
CA CYS A 73 -10.76 5.35 9.11
C CYS A 73 -12.24 5.02 9.29
N THR A 74 -13.08 5.32 8.31
CA THR A 74 -14.50 4.93 8.30
C THR A 74 -14.71 3.47 7.93
N ARG A 75 -13.66 2.78 7.42
CA ARG A 75 -13.71 1.36 7.03
C ARG A 75 -12.95 0.48 8.01
N SER A 76 -13.42 -0.76 8.18
CA SER A 76 -12.89 -1.76 9.11
C SER A 76 -12.29 -2.96 8.38
N CYS A 77 -11.20 -2.75 7.64
CA CYS A 77 -10.50 -3.85 6.97
C CYS A 77 -9.87 -4.79 8.01
N GLY A 78 -10.11 -6.10 7.87
CA GLY A 78 -9.70 -7.10 8.87
C GLY A 78 -8.19 -7.27 9.06
N PHE A 79 -7.38 -6.67 8.19
CA PHE A 79 -5.91 -6.72 8.23
C PHE A 79 -5.27 -5.44 8.77
N CYS A 80 -6.02 -4.32 8.83
CA CYS A 80 -5.47 -2.99 9.02
C CYS A 80 -5.45 -2.56 10.49
N ALA A 81 -4.31 -2.08 10.97
CA ALA A 81 -4.13 -1.61 12.34
C ALA A 81 -4.62 -0.17 12.58
N VAL A 82 -5.00 0.57 11.52
CA VAL A 82 -5.52 1.92 11.64
C VAL A 82 -6.84 1.91 12.42
N ALA A 83 -7.00 2.87 13.33
CA ALA A 83 -8.21 2.98 14.15
C ALA A 83 -9.45 3.18 13.28
N THR A 84 -10.52 2.46 13.60
CA THR A 84 -11.82 2.58 12.91
C THR A 84 -12.80 3.35 13.77
N GLY A 85 -13.53 4.27 13.14
CA GLY A 85 -14.52 5.06 13.86
C GLY A 85 -15.04 6.25 13.08
N ARG A 86 -15.50 7.28 13.82
CA ARG A 86 -15.90 8.56 13.26
C ARG A 86 -14.69 9.49 13.24
N PRO A 87 -14.19 9.89 12.06
CA PRO A 87 -13.07 10.80 11.95
C PRO A 87 -13.42 12.21 12.46
N GLU A 88 -12.38 12.95 12.82
CA GLU A 88 -12.50 14.37 13.13
C GLU A 88 -12.79 15.22 11.88
N ALA A 89 -13.05 16.52 12.09
CA ALA A 89 -13.22 17.46 10.98
C ALA A 89 -11.98 17.45 10.06
N VAL A 90 -12.21 17.76 8.80
CA VAL A 90 -11.12 17.87 7.81
C VAL A 90 -10.18 19.01 8.21
N ASP A 91 -8.90 18.72 8.25
CA ASP A 91 -7.84 19.70 8.45
C ASP A 91 -7.39 20.25 7.10
N TRP A 92 -7.78 21.46 6.80
CA TRP A 92 -7.47 22.12 5.52
C TRP A 92 -6.02 22.58 5.39
N ASP A 93 -5.27 22.64 6.49
CA ASP A 93 -3.85 23.02 6.53
C ASP A 93 -2.92 21.79 6.43
N GLU A 94 -3.46 20.56 6.53
CA GLU A 94 -2.70 19.31 6.40
C GLU A 94 -1.91 19.22 5.08
N PRO A 95 -2.46 19.59 3.90
CA PRO A 95 -1.71 19.58 2.63
C PRO A 95 -0.41 20.37 2.67
N GLN A 96 -0.44 21.56 3.25
CA GLN A 96 0.75 22.41 3.34
C GLN A 96 1.78 21.83 4.31
N ARG A 97 1.35 21.33 5.47
CA ARG A 97 2.26 20.71 6.45
C ARG A 97 2.94 19.46 5.89
N VAL A 98 2.23 18.63 5.12
CA VAL A 98 2.81 17.47 4.44
C VAL A 98 3.87 17.90 3.44
N ALA A 99 3.58 18.92 2.63
CA ALA A 99 4.54 19.44 1.64
C ALA A 99 5.82 19.98 2.31
N GLU A 100 5.67 20.73 3.41
CA GLU A 100 6.79 21.26 4.19
C GLU A 100 7.65 20.16 4.83
N ALA A 101 7.01 19.11 5.36
CA ALA A 101 7.73 17.99 5.94
C ALA A 101 8.56 17.24 4.89
N ILE A 102 7.99 16.98 3.71
CA ILE A 102 8.70 16.35 2.59
C ILE A 102 9.92 17.21 2.19
N TYR A 103 9.75 18.55 2.15
CA TYR A 103 10.84 19.49 1.87
C TYR A 103 11.95 19.42 2.91
N LEU A 104 11.61 19.48 4.19
CA LEU A 104 12.56 19.43 5.31
C LEU A 104 13.30 18.09 5.38
N MET A 105 12.62 17.00 5.05
CA MET A 105 13.22 15.66 4.99
C MET A 105 14.09 15.45 3.74
N LYS A 106 14.05 16.34 2.75
CA LYS A 106 14.79 16.25 1.47
C LYS A 106 14.53 14.91 0.76
N VAL A 107 13.30 14.46 0.78
CA VAL A 107 12.89 13.18 0.20
C VAL A 107 12.94 13.26 -1.33
N LYS A 108 13.57 12.30 -1.98
CA LYS A 108 13.60 12.22 -3.46
C LYS A 108 12.34 11.57 -4.04
N HIS A 109 11.71 10.69 -3.26
CA HIS A 109 10.46 10.03 -3.62
C HIS A 109 9.57 9.95 -2.38
N ALA A 110 8.39 10.54 -2.43
CA ALA A 110 7.42 10.52 -1.34
C ALA A 110 6.24 9.61 -1.67
N VAL A 111 5.77 8.87 -0.68
CA VAL A 111 4.52 8.11 -0.78
C VAL A 111 3.48 8.73 0.14
N ILE A 112 2.29 8.98 -0.40
CA ILE A 112 1.15 9.47 0.36
C ILE A 112 0.04 8.43 0.31
N THR A 113 -0.56 8.14 1.46
CA THR A 113 -1.78 7.34 1.58
C THR A 113 -2.80 8.10 2.44
N SER A 114 -3.99 7.54 2.60
CA SER A 114 -5.01 8.13 3.49
C SER A 114 -5.79 7.07 4.24
N VAL A 115 -6.51 7.51 5.26
CA VAL A 115 -7.69 6.79 5.75
C VAL A 115 -8.85 6.94 4.76
N ASP A 116 -9.81 6.02 4.77
CA ASP A 116 -11.07 6.21 4.04
C ASP A 116 -11.98 7.20 4.79
N ARG A 117 -12.58 8.11 4.05
CA ARG A 117 -13.48 9.17 4.53
C ARG A 117 -14.85 9.05 3.84
N ASP A 118 -15.47 7.89 3.96
CA ASP A 118 -16.74 7.56 3.28
C ASP A 118 -17.92 8.45 3.70
N GLU A 119 -17.78 9.21 4.79
CA GLU A 119 -18.77 10.20 5.26
C GLU A 119 -18.69 11.53 4.51
N LEU A 120 -17.56 11.81 3.84
CA LEU A 120 -17.41 12.98 2.99
C LEU A 120 -18.02 12.73 1.61
N LYS A 121 -18.68 13.73 1.03
CA LYS A 121 -19.29 13.62 -0.31
C LYS A 121 -18.26 13.30 -1.39
N ASP A 122 -17.08 13.88 -1.26
CA ASP A 122 -15.95 13.70 -2.17
C ASP A 122 -14.95 12.61 -1.73
N GLY A 123 -15.23 11.90 -0.64
CA GLY A 123 -14.33 10.89 -0.08
C GLY A 123 -12.95 11.44 0.31
N GLY A 124 -12.82 12.76 0.46
CA GLY A 124 -11.56 13.45 0.75
C GLY A 124 -10.70 13.76 -0.49
N SER A 125 -11.21 13.58 -1.71
CA SER A 125 -10.45 13.78 -2.94
C SER A 125 -9.95 15.22 -3.14
N ILE A 126 -10.63 16.23 -2.55
CA ILE A 126 -10.15 17.63 -2.57
C ILE A 126 -8.87 17.78 -1.76
N ILE A 127 -8.79 17.18 -0.57
CA ILE A 127 -7.55 17.18 0.25
C ILE A 127 -6.42 16.44 -0.49
N TRP A 128 -6.73 15.32 -1.11
CA TRP A 128 -5.78 14.62 -1.97
C TRP A 128 -5.20 15.53 -3.06
N TYR A 129 -6.08 16.18 -3.83
CA TYR A 129 -5.68 17.12 -4.88
C TYR A 129 -4.78 18.23 -4.32
N ASN A 130 -5.20 18.88 -3.23
CA ASN A 130 -4.45 19.97 -2.62
C ASN A 130 -3.09 19.49 -2.10
N THR A 131 -3.02 18.29 -1.51
CA THR A 131 -1.77 17.72 -1.01
C THR A 131 -0.78 17.45 -2.15
N ILE A 132 -1.22 16.80 -3.23
CA ILE A 132 -0.38 16.54 -4.38
C ILE A 132 0.15 17.85 -4.98
N LYS A 133 -0.72 18.86 -5.16
CA LYS A 133 -0.34 20.16 -5.70
C LYS A 133 0.64 20.90 -4.79
N ALA A 134 0.41 20.93 -3.49
CA ALA A 134 1.32 21.56 -2.52
C ALA A 134 2.70 20.89 -2.51
N VAL A 135 2.73 19.55 -2.51
CA VAL A 135 3.98 18.78 -2.57
C VAL A 135 4.75 19.11 -3.86
N LYS A 136 4.10 19.07 -5.02
CA LYS A 136 4.75 19.35 -6.32
C LYS A 136 5.22 20.80 -6.44
N ALA A 137 4.49 21.74 -5.88
CA ALA A 137 4.86 23.16 -5.89
C ALA A 137 6.10 23.45 -5.04
N LEU A 138 6.19 22.83 -3.85
CA LEU A 138 7.31 23.09 -2.92
C LEU A 138 8.52 22.20 -3.18
N ASN A 139 8.32 21.01 -3.80
CA ASN A 139 9.33 19.96 -3.94
C ASN A 139 9.52 19.53 -5.40
N SER A 140 9.95 20.45 -6.25
CA SER A 140 10.06 20.25 -7.72
C SER A 140 10.96 19.08 -8.15
N GLY A 141 11.87 18.61 -7.28
CA GLY A 141 12.75 17.46 -7.54
C GLY A 141 12.28 16.15 -6.93
N THR A 142 11.11 16.13 -6.25
CA THR A 142 10.58 14.95 -5.59
C THR A 142 9.51 14.29 -6.46
N THR A 143 9.66 12.99 -6.73
CA THR A 143 8.60 12.18 -7.35
C THR A 143 7.59 11.74 -6.30
N LEU A 144 6.34 11.57 -6.72
CA LEU A 144 5.21 11.29 -5.80
C LEU A 144 4.44 10.04 -6.23
N GLU A 145 4.32 9.10 -5.31
CA GLU A 145 3.35 8.01 -5.38
C GLU A 145 2.16 8.30 -4.47
N THR A 146 0.95 8.01 -4.93
CA THR A 146 -0.28 8.14 -4.16
C THR A 146 -0.97 6.78 -4.03
N LEU A 147 -1.15 6.28 -2.82
CA LEU A 147 -1.94 5.07 -2.54
C LEU A 147 -3.35 5.48 -2.12
N ILE A 148 -4.24 5.54 -3.09
CA ILE A 148 -5.60 6.07 -2.96
C ILE A 148 -6.64 5.02 -2.53
N PRO A 149 -7.74 5.43 -1.85
CA PRO A 149 -8.92 4.59 -1.67
C PRO A 149 -9.68 4.40 -3.00
N ASP A 150 -10.72 3.55 -2.99
CA ASP A 150 -11.55 3.34 -4.18
C ASP A 150 -12.56 4.47 -4.46
N PHE A 151 -12.66 5.47 -3.59
CA PHE A 151 -13.65 6.56 -3.64
C PHE A 151 -15.08 6.09 -3.96
N LYS A 152 -15.44 4.87 -3.53
CA LYS A 152 -16.72 4.20 -3.88
C LYS A 152 -16.94 4.05 -5.39
N GLY A 153 -15.90 4.18 -6.21
CA GLY A 153 -15.96 4.15 -7.67
C GLY A 153 -16.45 5.45 -8.32
N GLN A 154 -16.50 6.55 -7.56
CA GLN A 154 -16.91 7.86 -8.08
C GLN A 154 -15.82 8.45 -8.97
N LYS A 155 -16.07 8.47 -10.27
CA LYS A 155 -15.09 8.89 -11.28
C LYS A 155 -14.60 10.33 -11.10
N GLU A 156 -15.47 11.26 -10.67
CA GLU A 156 -15.09 12.65 -10.42
C GLU A 156 -14.01 12.78 -9.33
N ASN A 157 -14.05 11.91 -8.33
CA ASN A 157 -13.07 11.91 -7.25
C ASN A 157 -11.74 11.33 -7.71
N ILE A 158 -11.78 10.29 -8.55
CA ILE A 158 -10.58 9.72 -9.16
C ILE A 158 -9.97 10.70 -10.17
N GLN A 159 -10.81 11.41 -10.91
CA GLN A 159 -10.37 12.43 -11.88
C GLN A 159 -9.56 13.55 -11.23
N ARG A 160 -9.90 13.96 -10.00
CA ARG A 160 -9.09 14.95 -9.24
C ARG A 160 -7.67 14.45 -8.98
N ILE A 161 -7.49 13.15 -8.73
CA ILE A 161 -6.14 12.57 -8.54
C ILE A 161 -5.36 12.62 -9.86
N ILE A 162 -6.02 12.29 -10.98
CA ILE A 162 -5.43 12.34 -12.32
C ILE A 162 -4.99 13.77 -12.66
N GLU A 163 -5.85 14.77 -12.42
CA GLU A 163 -5.56 16.20 -12.66
C GLU A 163 -4.45 16.75 -11.75
N ALA A 164 -4.31 16.19 -10.56
CA ALA A 164 -3.20 16.53 -9.66
C ALA A 164 -1.86 15.99 -10.17
N ALA A 165 -1.88 14.96 -11.02
CA ALA A 165 -0.77 14.40 -11.78
C ALA A 165 0.42 13.90 -10.93
N PRO A 166 0.23 12.99 -9.95
CA PRO A 166 1.35 12.30 -9.32
C PRO A 166 2.03 11.36 -10.33
N GLU A 167 3.28 10.98 -10.08
CA GLU A 167 4.05 10.11 -10.98
C GLU A 167 3.53 8.67 -10.97
N VAL A 168 3.05 8.17 -9.84
CA VAL A 168 2.46 6.83 -9.70
C VAL A 168 1.16 6.92 -8.90
N VAL A 169 0.11 6.27 -9.39
CA VAL A 169 -1.14 6.09 -8.64
C VAL A 169 -1.33 4.63 -8.29
N SER A 170 -1.36 4.36 -7.01
CA SER A 170 -1.54 3.02 -6.44
C SER A 170 -2.96 2.87 -5.88
N HIS A 171 -3.57 1.73 -6.13
CA HIS A 171 -4.77 1.28 -5.43
C HIS A 171 -4.67 -0.22 -5.19
N ASN A 172 -4.53 -0.63 -3.93
CA ASN A 172 -4.31 -2.03 -3.60
C ASN A 172 -5.61 -2.83 -3.63
N VAL A 173 -5.59 -4.03 -4.22
CA VAL A 173 -6.68 -5.01 -4.10
C VAL A 173 -6.58 -5.82 -2.81
N GLU A 174 -5.41 -5.85 -2.19
CA GLU A 174 -5.04 -6.44 -0.89
C GLU A 174 -5.16 -7.96 -0.82
N THR A 175 -6.11 -8.58 -1.52
CA THR A 175 -6.36 -10.02 -1.52
C THR A 175 -7.06 -10.47 -2.80
N VAL A 176 -7.25 -11.79 -2.95
CA VAL A 176 -7.96 -12.41 -4.08
C VAL A 176 -9.47 -12.16 -4.02
N GLU A 177 -10.16 -12.33 -5.15
CA GLU A 177 -11.60 -12.03 -5.27
C GLU A 177 -12.46 -12.69 -4.19
N ARG A 178 -12.30 -14.02 -4.02
CA ARG A 178 -13.07 -14.81 -3.04
C ARG A 178 -12.98 -14.26 -1.62
N MET A 179 -11.83 -13.73 -1.26
CA MET A 179 -11.56 -13.29 0.12
C MET A 179 -11.86 -11.82 0.35
N THR A 180 -12.11 -11.03 -0.68
CA THR A 180 -12.29 -9.57 -0.58
C THR A 180 -13.34 -9.18 0.47
N LYS A 181 -14.49 -9.87 0.49
CA LYS A 181 -15.57 -9.56 1.44
C LYS A 181 -15.17 -9.79 2.91
N GLN A 182 -14.28 -10.75 3.17
CA GLN A 182 -13.79 -11.06 4.52
C GLN A 182 -12.65 -10.10 4.92
N VAL A 183 -11.74 -9.81 4.00
CA VAL A 183 -10.51 -9.06 4.26
C VAL A 183 -10.76 -7.55 4.22
N ARG A 184 -11.60 -7.08 3.28
CA ARG A 184 -11.93 -5.67 3.01
C ARG A 184 -13.44 -5.50 2.96
N ILE A 185 -14.11 -5.50 4.08
CA ILE A 185 -15.59 -5.61 4.22
C ILE A 185 -16.37 -4.61 3.33
N GLN A 186 -15.92 -3.35 3.25
CA GLN A 186 -16.59 -2.29 2.50
C GLN A 186 -16.11 -2.15 1.05
N ALA A 187 -14.96 -2.73 0.71
CA ALA A 187 -14.42 -2.69 -0.65
C ALA A 187 -15.03 -3.80 -1.52
N LYS A 188 -14.92 -3.61 -2.83
CA LYS A 188 -15.36 -4.58 -3.84
C LYS A 188 -14.22 -4.85 -4.80
N TYR A 189 -13.94 -6.14 -5.09
CA TYR A 189 -12.86 -6.55 -5.97
C TYR A 189 -12.93 -5.87 -7.34
N TRP A 190 -14.05 -6.02 -8.02
CA TRP A 190 -14.23 -5.46 -9.36
C TRP A 190 -14.26 -3.93 -9.40
N ARG A 191 -14.74 -3.28 -8.34
CA ARG A 191 -14.60 -1.82 -8.23
C ARG A 191 -13.14 -1.40 -8.18
N SER A 192 -12.29 -2.14 -7.46
CA SER A 192 -10.85 -1.87 -7.44
C SER A 192 -10.23 -2.02 -8.82
N MET A 193 -10.65 -3.04 -9.60
CA MET A 193 -10.22 -3.22 -10.99
C MET A 193 -10.67 -2.05 -11.88
N GLU A 194 -11.93 -1.60 -11.75
CA GLU A 194 -12.46 -0.44 -12.49
C GLU A 194 -11.72 0.86 -12.17
N VAL A 195 -11.35 1.09 -10.89
CA VAL A 195 -10.53 2.25 -10.49
C VAL A 195 -9.17 2.21 -11.18
N LEU A 196 -8.46 1.09 -11.13
CA LEU A 196 -7.15 0.91 -11.75
C LEU A 196 -7.22 1.06 -13.28
N LYS A 197 -8.24 0.47 -13.90
CA LYS A 197 -8.48 0.61 -15.34
C LYS A 197 -8.71 2.07 -15.73
N HIS A 198 -9.57 2.79 -14.99
CA HIS A 198 -9.85 4.20 -15.26
C HIS A 198 -8.59 5.06 -15.13
N LEU A 199 -7.76 4.83 -14.10
CA LEU A 199 -6.47 5.51 -13.95
C LEU A 199 -5.57 5.27 -15.16
N LYS A 200 -5.46 4.01 -15.61
CA LYS A 200 -4.60 3.63 -16.75
C LYS A 200 -5.09 4.23 -18.06
N GLU A 201 -6.38 4.19 -18.32
CA GLU A 201 -7.02 4.78 -19.53
C GLU A 201 -6.81 6.30 -19.61
N ASN A 202 -6.55 6.96 -18.47
CA ASN A 202 -6.21 8.39 -18.39
C ASN A 202 -4.71 8.67 -18.27
N GLY A 203 -3.86 7.72 -18.67
CA GLY A 203 -2.42 7.91 -18.82
C GLY A 203 -1.61 7.81 -17.52
N MET A 204 -2.21 7.40 -16.41
CA MET A 204 -1.47 7.26 -15.15
C MET A 204 -0.62 5.97 -15.15
N ARG A 205 0.56 6.04 -14.53
CA ARG A 205 1.32 4.86 -14.15
C ARG A 205 0.64 4.25 -12.93
N THR A 206 0.20 2.99 -13.06
CA THR A 206 -0.67 2.34 -12.09
C THR A 206 0.05 1.26 -11.32
N LYS A 207 -0.32 1.11 -10.04
CA LYS A 207 0.24 0.10 -9.15
C LYS A 207 -0.83 -0.52 -8.28
N SER A 208 -0.65 -1.80 -7.95
CA SER A 208 -1.50 -2.50 -6.98
C SER A 208 -0.68 -3.45 -6.10
N GLY A 209 -1.29 -3.94 -5.02
CA GLY A 209 -0.64 -4.86 -4.09
C GLY A 209 -1.58 -5.93 -3.56
N ILE A 210 -0.99 -7.07 -3.24
CA ILE A 210 -1.65 -8.26 -2.65
C ILE A 210 -0.86 -8.68 -1.42
N MET A 211 -1.57 -8.97 -0.33
CA MET A 211 -1.01 -9.63 0.85
C MET A 211 -1.26 -11.12 0.77
N LEU A 212 -0.24 -11.92 1.11
CA LEU A 212 -0.30 -13.38 1.10
C LEU A 212 -0.26 -13.97 2.51
N GLY A 213 -0.89 -15.13 2.68
CA GLY A 213 -0.94 -15.85 3.96
C GLY A 213 -2.26 -15.72 4.72
N LEU A 214 -3.31 -15.23 4.05
CA LEU A 214 -4.67 -15.11 4.58
C LEU A 214 -5.56 -16.32 4.25
N GLY A 215 -5.12 -17.26 3.37
CA GLY A 215 -5.85 -18.47 2.96
C GLY A 215 -6.20 -18.50 1.47
N GLU A 216 -5.61 -17.64 0.70
CA GLU A 216 -5.60 -17.68 -0.77
C GLU A 216 -4.83 -18.91 -1.29
N THR A 217 -5.21 -19.44 -2.45
CA THR A 217 -4.42 -20.44 -3.16
C THR A 217 -3.47 -19.77 -4.16
N LYS A 218 -2.48 -20.50 -4.64
CA LYS A 218 -1.53 -20.02 -5.66
C LYS A 218 -2.27 -19.64 -6.95
N GLU A 219 -3.22 -20.46 -7.35
CA GLU A 219 -4.03 -20.24 -8.57
C GLU A 219 -4.86 -18.96 -8.45
N GLU A 220 -5.44 -18.69 -7.27
CA GLU A 220 -6.20 -17.46 -7.02
C GLU A 220 -5.29 -16.21 -7.07
N VAL A 221 -4.06 -16.31 -6.56
CA VAL A 221 -3.07 -15.23 -6.65
C VAL A 221 -2.70 -14.97 -8.11
N LEU A 222 -2.36 -16.01 -8.87
CA LEU A 222 -2.04 -15.88 -10.29
C LEU A 222 -3.22 -15.33 -11.10
N GLN A 223 -4.46 -15.75 -10.80
CA GLN A 223 -5.66 -15.17 -11.42
C GLN A 223 -5.79 -13.69 -11.10
N THR A 224 -5.60 -13.29 -9.84
CA THR A 224 -5.67 -11.88 -9.43
C THR A 224 -4.57 -11.04 -10.11
N MET A 225 -3.36 -11.59 -10.27
CA MET A 225 -2.30 -10.95 -11.04
C MET A 225 -2.73 -10.76 -12.51
N GLY A 226 -3.32 -11.78 -13.13
CA GLY A 226 -3.88 -11.71 -14.49
C GLY A 226 -4.97 -10.65 -14.62
N ASP A 227 -5.91 -10.59 -13.68
CA ASP A 227 -6.98 -9.58 -13.66
C ASP A 227 -6.40 -8.16 -13.55
N LEU A 228 -5.43 -7.95 -12.66
CA LEU A 228 -4.73 -6.66 -12.52
C LEU A 228 -4.03 -6.27 -13.83
N ARG A 229 -3.29 -7.20 -14.45
CA ARG A 229 -2.58 -6.91 -15.71
C ARG A 229 -3.54 -6.62 -16.85
N SER A 230 -4.66 -7.34 -16.95
CA SER A 230 -5.71 -7.13 -17.95
C SER A 230 -6.40 -5.77 -17.82
N ASN A 231 -6.42 -5.20 -16.60
CA ASN A 231 -6.88 -3.84 -16.33
C ASN A 231 -5.77 -2.78 -16.42
N GLY A 232 -4.61 -3.14 -16.98
CA GLY A 232 -3.55 -2.20 -17.34
C GLY A 232 -2.60 -1.84 -16.19
N VAL A 233 -2.58 -2.59 -15.08
CA VAL A 233 -1.66 -2.31 -13.96
C VAL A 233 -0.21 -2.54 -14.39
N ASP A 234 0.64 -1.53 -14.15
CA ASP A 234 2.06 -1.54 -14.54
C ASP A 234 2.94 -2.20 -13.49
N VAL A 235 2.65 -1.95 -12.21
CA VAL A 235 3.48 -2.38 -11.08
C VAL A 235 2.65 -3.22 -10.11
N ILE A 236 3.20 -4.36 -9.67
CA ILE A 236 2.57 -5.18 -8.63
C ILE A 236 3.51 -5.42 -7.46
N THR A 237 2.96 -5.36 -6.25
CA THR A 237 3.66 -5.73 -5.02
C THR A 237 2.99 -6.93 -4.36
N LEU A 238 3.78 -7.93 -3.94
CA LEU A 238 3.30 -9.09 -3.19
C LEU A 238 4.10 -9.22 -1.90
N GLY A 239 3.41 -9.24 -0.75
CA GLY A 239 4.06 -9.29 0.56
C GLY A 239 3.34 -10.22 1.54
N GLN A 240 4.07 -10.74 2.53
CA GLN A 240 3.45 -11.54 3.58
C GLN A 240 2.55 -10.71 4.47
N TYR A 241 1.31 -11.13 4.68
CA TYR A 241 0.46 -10.60 5.72
C TYR A 241 1.07 -10.87 7.10
N LEU A 242 1.14 -9.83 7.92
CA LEU A 242 1.55 -9.93 9.33
C LEU A 242 0.40 -9.42 10.20
N GLN A 243 -0.11 -10.28 11.07
CA GLN A 243 -1.22 -9.95 11.96
C GLN A 243 -0.83 -8.85 12.95
N PRO A 244 -1.49 -7.66 12.92
CA PRO A 244 -1.13 -6.56 13.81
C PRO A 244 -1.46 -6.84 15.28
N SER A 245 -2.60 -7.47 15.54
CA SER A 245 -3.02 -7.90 16.88
C SER A 245 -3.98 -9.09 16.79
N ASN A 246 -4.29 -9.71 17.93
CA ASN A 246 -5.22 -10.86 18.00
C ASN A 246 -6.66 -10.53 17.58
N ARG A 247 -6.99 -9.25 17.36
CA ARG A 247 -8.32 -8.81 16.88
C ARG A 247 -8.41 -8.81 15.36
N HIS A 248 -7.27 -8.91 14.66
CA HIS A 248 -7.20 -8.92 13.21
C HIS A 248 -7.20 -10.35 12.67
N LEU A 249 -7.38 -10.49 11.37
CA LEU A 249 -7.38 -11.79 10.71
C LEU A 249 -6.10 -12.57 11.06
N PRO A 250 -6.19 -13.87 11.36
CA PRO A 250 -5.02 -14.69 11.67
C PRO A 250 -4.15 -14.89 10.41
N VAL A 251 -2.85 -15.05 10.62
CA VAL A 251 -1.97 -15.58 9.58
C VAL A 251 -2.24 -17.08 9.46
N LEU A 252 -2.70 -17.54 8.31
CA LEU A 252 -2.98 -18.95 8.07
C LEU A 252 -1.76 -19.72 7.57
N ARG A 253 -0.85 -19.04 6.85
CA ARG A 253 0.46 -19.59 6.46
C ARG A 253 1.50 -18.51 6.33
N PHE A 254 2.76 -18.88 6.53
CA PHE A 254 3.91 -18.08 6.15
C PHE A 254 4.41 -18.58 4.80
N VAL A 255 4.30 -17.73 3.77
CA VAL A 255 4.71 -18.04 2.40
C VAL A 255 6.21 -18.11 2.31
N HIS A 256 6.75 -19.17 1.69
CA HIS A 256 8.18 -19.34 1.55
C HIS A 256 8.78 -18.34 0.54
N PRO A 257 10.02 -17.86 0.74
CA PRO A 257 10.66 -16.94 -0.21
C PRO A 257 10.68 -17.44 -1.66
N ASP A 258 10.82 -18.76 -1.89
CA ASP A 258 10.80 -19.34 -3.23
C ASP A 258 9.46 -19.13 -3.95
N GLU A 259 8.33 -19.21 -3.23
CA GLU A 259 7.02 -18.94 -3.81
C GLU A 259 6.89 -17.46 -4.22
N PHE A 260 7.47 -16.53 -3.46
CA PHE A 260 7.56 -15.12 -3.87
C PHE A 260 8.41 -14.95 -5.14
N ALA A 261 9.49 -15.73 -5.29
CA ALA A 261 10.30 -15.73 -6.51
C ALA A 261 9.51 -16.24 -7.73
N GLU A 262 8.69 -17.29 -7.56
CA GLU A 262 7.77 -17.79 -8.60
C GLU A 262 6.75 -16.73 -9.02
N TYR A 263 6.17 -15.97 -8.08
CA TYR A 263 5.28 -14.85 -8.41
C TYR A 263 6.01 -13.72 -9.14
N THR A 264 7.29 -13.49 -8.81
CA THR A 264 8.09 -12.50 -9.56
C THR A 264 8.24 -12.91 -11.02
N GLU A 265 8.58 -14.17 -11.29
CA GLU A 265 8.71 -14.72 -12.64
C GLU A 265 7.39 -14.64 -13.39
N ALA A 266 6.31 -15.16 -12.80
CA ALA A 266 4.98 -15.13 -13.38
C ALA A 266 4.51 -13.69 -13.70
N GLY A 267 4.80 -12.74 -12.83
CA GLY A 267 4.41 -11.34 -13.05
C GLY A 267 5.13 -10.72 -14.25
N TYR A 268 6.44 -10.96 -14.42
CA TYR A 268 7.16 -10.48 -15.61
C TYR A 268 6.71 -11.19 -16.88
N ASP A 269 6.34 -12.47 -16.81
CA ASP A 269 5.79 -13.22 -17.94
C ASP A 269 4.40 -12.72 -18.36
N MET A 270 3.58 -12.30 -17.39
CA MET A 270 2.30 -11.63 -17.62
C MET A 270 2.45 -10.21 -18.21
N GLY A 271 3.68 -9.64 -18.20
CA GLY A 271 3.97 -8.34 -18.78
C GLY A 271 3.85 -7.16 -17.81
N PHE A 272 3.94 -7.37 -16.50
CA PHE A 272 4.13 -6.26 -15.56
C PHE A 272 5.49 -5.58 -15.82
N ASP A 273 5.51 -4.29 -15.65
CA ASP A 273 6.71 -3.46 -15.83
C ASP A 273 7.67 -3.61 -14.65
N TYR A 274 7.08 -3.72 -13.44
CA TYR A 274 7.81 -3.95 -12.20
C TYR A 274 7.04 -4.93 -11.30
N VAL A 275 7.76 -5.89 -10.73
CA VAL A 275 7.24 -6.85 -9.75
C VAL A 275 8.12 -6.79 -8.50
N GLU A 276 7.57 -6.30 -7.39
CA GLU A 276 8.21 -6.35 -6.08
C GLU A 276 7.54 -7.43 -5.25
N SER A 277 8.21 -8.57 -5.04
CA SER A 277 7.63 -9.73 -4.39
C SER A 277 8.60 -10.31 -3.36
N GLY A 278 8.13 -10.44 -2.12
CA GLY A 278 8.97 -10.96 -1.04
C GLY A 278 8.29 -10.90 0.32
N PRO A 279 8.80 -11.67 1.31
CA PRO A 279 8.17 -11.77 2.64
C PRO A 279 8.01 -10.45 3.38
N LEU A 280 8.93 -9.52 3.22
CA LEU A 280 8.92 -8.21 3.89
C LEU A 280 8.41 -7.07 3.00
N VAL A 281 8.01 -7.36 1.75
CA VAL A 281 7.49 -6.36 0.83
C VAL A 281 6.20 -5.73 1.39
N ARG A 282 6.10 -4.41 1.22
CA ARG A 282 4.93 -3.58 1.49
C ARG A 282 4.68 -2.71 0.28
N SER A 283 3.50 -2.14 0.15
CA SER A 283 3.12 -1.35 -1.03
C SER A 283 4.09 -0.19 -1.32
N SER A 284 4.66 0.43 -0.29
CA SER A 284 5.64 1.52 -0.44
C SER A 284 7.10 1.07 -0.36
N TYR A 285 7.38 -0.23 -0.27
CA TYR A 285 8.75 -0.73 -0.19
C TYR A 285 9.47 -0.54 -1.53
N HIS A 286 10.61 0.15 -1.52
CA HIS A 286 11.39 0.52 -2.71
C HIS A 286 10.58 1.19 -3.82
N SER A 287 9.56 1.96 -3.46
CA SER A 287 8.63 2.59 -4.41
C SER A 287 9.31 3.58 -5.36
N GLU A 288 10.46 4.14 -4.99
CA GLU A 288 11.29 4.98 -5.86
C GLU A 288 11.71 4.28 -7.17
N ARG A 289 11.79 2.94 -7.18
CA ARG A 289 12.12 2.13 -8.35
C ARG A 289 10.94 1.95 -9.30
N HIS A 290 9.74 2.22 -8.83
CA HIS A 290 8.51 1.98 -9.57
C HIS A 290 8.11 3.14 -10.49
N VAL A 291 8.81 4.27 -10.40
CA VAL A 291 8.47 5.51 -11.12
C VAL A 291 8.72 5.42 -12.61
N PHE A 292 9.81 4.75 -13.02
CA PHE A 292 10.26 4.75 -14.41
C PHE A 292 9.90 3.45 -15.14
N GLU A 293 9.39 3.58 -16.36
CA GLU A 293 8.99 2.44 -17.20
C GLU A 293 10.18 1.57 -17.61
N GLY A 294 9.95 0.27 -17.69
CA GLY A 294 10.90 -0.70 -18.25
C GLY A 294 12.15 -0.99 -17.41
N THR A 295 12.25 -0.44 -16.19
CA THR A 295 13.43 -0.64 -15.33
C THR A 295 13.42 -2.02 -14.66
N GLY A 296 12.30 -2.45 -14.13
CA GLY A 296 12.18 -3.67 -13.33
C GLY A 296 12.49 -4.95 -14.13
N LYS A 297 11.86 -5.12 -15.29
CA LYS A 297 12.09 -6.29 -16.15
C LYS A 297 13.54 -6.38 -16.64
N LYS A 298 14.16 -5.26 -16.99
CA LYS A 298 15.57 -5.21 -17.39
C LYS A 298 16.52 -5.62 -16.25
N GLU A 299 16.26 -5.14 -15.03
CA GLU A 299 17.07 -5.50 -13.87
C GLU A 299 16.90 -6.97 -13.49
N TRP A 300 15.68 -7.49 -13.55
CA TRP A 300 15.39 -8.90 -13.29
C TRP A 300 16.07 -9.83 -14.29
N LEU A 301 16.01 -9.54 -15.60
CA LEU A 301 16.69 -10.31 -16.62
C LEU A 301 18.20 -10.36 -16.39
N LYS A 302 18.83 -9.21 -16.08
CA LYS A 302 20.26 -9.16 -15.74
C LYS A 302 20.62 -9.98 -14.49
N LYS A 303 19.74 -10.04 -13.49
CA LYS A 303 19.94 -10.89 -12.30
C LYS A 303 19.83 -12.37 -12.67
N LYS A 304 18.84 -12.75 -13.49
CA LYS A 304 18.62 -14.13 -13.94
C LYS A 304 19.81 -14.65 -14.74
N GLU A 305 20.37 -13.86 -15.64
CA GLU A 305 21.59 -14.20 -16.41
C GLU A 305 22.80 -14.46 -15.51
N LYS A 306 22.98 -13.64 -14.45
CA LYS A 306 24.09 -13.79 -13.49
C LYS A 306 23.93 -15.00 -12.56
N MET A 307 22.74 -15.54 -12.38
CA MET A 307 22.50 -16.74 -11.55
C MET A 307 22.71 -18.04 -12.33
N VAL A 308 22.71 -17.98 -13.67
CA VAL A 308 22.89 -19.14 -14.58
C VAL A 308 24.33 -19.24 -15.07
N SER A 309 25.12 -18.18 -14.95
CA SER A 309 26.56 -18.13 -15.24
C SER A 309 27.40 -18.46 -13.99
#